data_8ad6001354f2bd0a9ca6593f5a10dfc6
#
_entry.id   8ad6001354f2bd0a9ca6593f5a10dfc6
#
_cell.length_a   1.000
_cell.length_b   1.000
_cell.length_c   1.000
_cell.angle_alpha   90.00
_cell.angle_beta   90.00
_cell.angle_gamma   90.00
#
_symmetry.space_group_name_H-M   'P 1'
#
loop_
_entity.id
_entity.type
_entity.pdbx_description
1 polymer ?
#
loop_
_entity_poly.entity_id
_entity_poly.type
_entity_poly.pdbx_seq_one_letter_code
_entity_poly.pdbx_strand_id
1 'polypeptide(L)'
;MDRETRLAWLVDHYRRPRHVGTLPDADARVPGGNPGCGDIITLYLKAEPGENRVAAVSFEGVGCTLSQAAASILAERINKDRPSFEEILEYPPERMIDLLGRDIAESRPGCALLALGTLKGAVKTVEMNRKLKEAGHTDEQIQDLRREIASAPT
;
A
#
# COMPACT_ATOMS: atom_id res chain seq x y z
N MET A 1 14.97 17.95 7.63
CA MET A 1 14.74 18.38 6.22
C MET A 1 13.85 19.61 6.24
N ASP A 2 14.28 20.69 5.61
CA ASP A 2 13.46 21.89 5.50
C ASP A 2 12.33 21.68 4.48
N ARG A 3 11.40 22.65 4.43
CA ARG A 3 10.22 22.54 3.58
C ARG A 3 10.56 22.50 2.09
N GLU A 4 11.50 23.32 1.66
CA GLU A 4 11.93 23.38 0.26
C GLU A 4 12.57 22.09 -0.19
N THR A 5 13.47 21.52 0.60
CA THR A 5 14.11 20.24 0.34
C THR A 5 13.10 19.11 0.32
N ARG A 6 12.13 19.16 1.24
CA ARG A 6 11.07 18.15 1.30
C ARG A 6 10.18 18.20 0.07
N LEU A 7 9.79 19.39 -0.38
CA LEU A 7 9.00 19.54 -1.60
C LEU A 7 9.76 19.01 -2.82
N ALA A 8 11.06 19.31 -2.93
CA ALA A 8 11.89 18.78 -4.02
C ALA A 8 11.96 17.26 -4.00
N TRP A 9 12.08 16.67 -2.81
CA TRP A 9 12.09 15.21 -2.63
C TRP A 9 10.76 14.57 -3.04
N LEU A 10 9.63 15.17 -2.65
CA LEU A 10 8.31 14.67 -3.05
C LEU A 10 8.11 14.77 -4.56
N VAL A 11 8.52 15.86 -5.17
CA VAL A 11 8.43 16.03 -6.64
C VAL A 11 9.31 15.02 -7.35
N ASP A 12 10.51 14.73 -6.83
CA ASP A 12 11.39 13.70 -7.39
C ASP A 12 10.72 12.33 -7.37
N HIS A 13 10.12 11.97 -6.24
CA HIS A 13 9.39 10.70 -6.14
C HIS A 13 8.16 10.64 -7.06
N TYR A 14 7.51 11.76 -7.28
CA TYR A 14 6.40 11.84 -8.22
C TYR A 14 6.86 11.67 -9.67
N ARG A 15 7.93 12.34 -10.06
CA ARG A 15 8.44 12.31 -11.44
C ARG A 15 9.17 11.02 -11.78
N ARG A 16 9.84 10.45 -10.81
CA ARG A 16 10.63 9.21 -10.96
C ARG A 16 10.27 8.23 -9.86
N PRO A 17 9.03 7.72 -9.86
CA PRO A 17 8.58 6.84 -8.78
C PRO A 17 9.36 5.53 -8.78
N ARG A 18 9.59 5.01 -7.57
CA ARG A 18 10.31 3.77 -7.33
C ARG A 18 9.31 2.63 -7.14
N HIS A 19 9.69 1.45 -7.64
CA HIS A 19 8.88 0.23 -7.51
C HIS A 19 7.49 0.34 -8.15
N VAL A 20 7.42 0.99 -9.30
CA VAL A 20 6.19 1.07 -10.09
C VAL A 20 6.07 -0.16 -10.97
N GLY A 21 4.86 -0.69 -11.07
CA GLY A 21 4.53 -1.79 -11.95
C GLY A 21 3.85 -2.93 -11.21
N THR A 22 3.53 -3.98 -11.98
CA THR A 22 2.95 -5.21 -11.44
C THR A 22 4.01 -6.07 -10.77
N LEU A 23 3.56 -6.94 -9.88
CA LEU A 23 4.38 -7.97 -9.26
C LEU A 23 3.71 -9.31 -9.55
N PRO A 24 4.12 -10.04 -10.62
CA PRO A 24 3.36 -11.19 -11.12
C PRO A 24 3.14 -12.32 -10.14
N ASP A 25 4.07 -12.51 -9.19
CA ASP A 25 3.98 -13.54 -8.17
C ASP A 25 3.53 -12.98 -6.81
N ALA A 26 2.83 -11.86 -6.82
CA ALA A 26 2.32 -11.25 -5.59
C ALA A 26 1.31 -12.16 -4.89
N ASP A 27 1.37 -12.15 -3.57
CA ASP A 27 0.40 -12.85 -2.71
C ASP A 27 -0.88 -12.05 -2.51
N ALA A 28 -0.81 -10.74 -2.73
CA ALA A 28 -1.98 -9.87 -2.68
C ALA A 28 -1.86 -8.76 -3.72
N ARG A 29 -3.01 -8.42 -4.32
CA ARG A 29 -3.19 -7.27 -5.21
C ARG A 29 -4.40 -6.51 -4.70
N VAL A 30 -4.19 -5.32 -4.18
CA VAL A 30 -5.27 -4.56 -3.52
C VAL A 30 -5.41 -3.19 -4.14
N PRO A 31 -6.58 -2.88 -4.70
CA PRO A 31 -6.89 -1.52 -5.12
C PRO A 31 -7.28 -0.67 -3.90
N GLY A 32 -6.76 0.55 -3.84
CA GLY A 32 -7.16 1.54 -2.87
C GLY A 32 -7.55 2.82 -3.57
N GLY A 33 -8.54 3.52 -3.06
CA GLY A 33 -9.03 4.74 -3.68
C GLY A 33 -9.36 5.82 -2.68
N ASN A 34 -9.20 7.07 -3.12
CA ASN A 34 -9.65 8.25 -2.41
C ASN A 34 -10.71 8.93 -3.27
N PRO A 35 -12.00 8.64 -3.04
CA PRO A 35 -13.07 9.15 -3.91
C PRO A 35 -13.17 10.67 -3.97
N GLY A 36 -12.71 11.36 -2.93
CA GLY A 36 -12.72 12.82 -2.90
C GLY A 36 -11.75 13.48 -3.88
N CYS A 37 -10.69 12.77 -4.28
CA CYS A 37 -9.64 13.31 -5.16
C CYS A 37 -9.47 12.52 -6.46
N GLY A 38 -10.20 11.41 -6.64
CA GLY A 38 -10.04 10.55 -7.80
C GLY A 38 -8.72 9.76 -7.83
N ASP A 39 -8.01 9.72 -6.71
CA ASP A 39 -6.77 8.95 -6.60
C ASP A 39 -7.06 7.47 -6.52
N ILE A 40 -6.32 6.67 -7.28
CA ILE A 40 -6.41 5.21 -7.27
C ILE A 40 -4.99 4.66 -7.20
N ILE A 41 -4.75 3.76 -6.25
CA ILE A 41 -3.48 3.04 -6.13
C ILE A 41 -3.80 1.55 -6.05
N THR A 42 -3.15 0.75 -6.88
CA THR A 42 -3.18 -0.70 -6.77
C THR A 42 -1.84 -1.14 -6.23
N LEU A 43 -1.83 -1.82 -5.10
CA LEU A 43 -0.63 -2.26 -4.44
C LEU A 43 -0.48 -3.76 -4.55
N TYR A 44 0.72 -4.21 -4.90
CA TYR A 44 1.08 -5.61 -5.00
C TYR A 44 2.02 -5.94 -3.85
N LEU A 45 1.74 -7.00 -3.12
CA LEU A 45 2.56 -7.43 -2.00
C LEU A 45 2.95 -8.89 -2.16
N LYS A 46 4.23 -9.17 -2.09
CA LYS A 46 4.77 -10.52 -1.99
C LYS A 46 5.29 -10.72 -0.59
N ALA A 47 4.87 -11.81 0.04
CA ALA A 47 5.32 -12.19 1.37
C ALA A 47 6.44 -13.22 1.29
N GLU A 48 7.31 -13.25 2.30
CA GLU A 48 8.27 -14.32 2.46
C GLU A 48 7.52 -15.64 2.69
N PRO A 49 7.89 -16.73 2.00
CA PRO A 49 7.19 -18.01 2.13
C PRO A 49 7.17 -18.48 3.59
N GLY A 50 5.96 -18.74 4.10
CA GLY A 50 5.77 -19.23 5.46
C GLY A 50 6.03 -18.22 6.58
N GLU A 51 6.35 -16.98 6.24
CA GLU A 51 6.66 -15.93 7.23
C GLU A 51 5.65 -14.78 7.16
N ASN A 52 5.43 -14.12 8.29
CA ASN A 52 4.63 -12.91 8.37
C ASN A 52 5.50 -11.68 8.12
N ARG A 53 6.13 -11.64 6.97
CA ARG A 53 7.11 -10.63 6.59
C ARG A 53 7.01 -10.32 5.10
N VAL A 54 7.23 -9.06 4.75
CA VAL A 54 7.22 -8.62 3.35
C VAL A 54 8.51 -9.05 2.67
N ALA A 55 8.39 -9.62 1.47
CA ALA A 55 9.51 -9.85 0.56
C ALA A 55 9.67 -8.68 -0.40
N ALA A 56 8.58 -8.20 -0.99
CA ALA A 56 8.59 -7.09 -1.93
C ALA A 56 7.21 -6.46 -2.06
N VAL A 57 7.20 -5.18 -2.44
CA VAL A 57 5.97 -4.47 -2.82
C VAL A 57 6.23 -3.68 -4.10
N SER A 58 5.18 -3.49 -4.88
CA SER A 58 5.15 -2.56 -6.01
C SER A 58 3.77 -1.92 -6.08
N PHE A 59 3.62 -0.91 -6.91
CA PHE A 59 2.33 -0.25 -7.05
C PHE A 59 2.14 0.30 -8.45
N GLU A 60 0.89 0.48 -8.80
CA GLU A 60 0.46 1.24 -9.98
C GLU A 60 -0.58 2.23 -9.50
N GLY A 61 -0.70 3.37 -10.16
CA GLY A 61 -1.71 4.32 -9.75
C GLY A 61 -1.81 5.55 -10.59
N VAL A 62 -2.93 6.25 -10.42
CA VAL A 62 -3.23 7.55 -10.99
C VAL A 62 -3.68 8.44 -9.86
N GLY A 63 -3.21 9.66 -9.83
CA GLY A 63 -3.63 10.56 -8.76
C GLY A 63 -2.76 11.80 -8.67
N CYS A 64 -2.94 12.55 -7.58
CA CYS A 64 -2.21 13.78 -7.37
C CYS A 64 -0.74 13.52 -7.03
N THR A 65 0.05 14.58 -7.08
CA THR A 65 1.48 14.52 -6.76
C THR A 65 1.74 13.89 -5.40
N LEU A 66 0.95 14.27 -4.40
CA LEU A 66 1.15 13.79 -3.03
C LEU A 66 0.87 12.30 -2.89
N SER A 67 -0.24 11.80 -3.44
CA SER A 67 -0.58 10.37 -3.33
C SER A 67 0.44 9.49 -4.05
N GLN A 68 0.91 9.91 -5.22
CA GLN A 68 1.90 9.16 -6.00
C GLN A 68 3.28 9.20 -5.34
N ALA A 69 3.70 10.36 -4.85
CA ALA A 69 4.97 10.50 -4.12
C ALA A 69 4.95 9.67 -2.84
N ALA A 70 3.85 9.71 -2.09
CA ALA A 70 3.70 8.93 -0.86
C ALA A 70 3.81 7.43 -1.13
N ALA A 71 3.18 6.94 -2.20
CA ALA A 71 3.27 5.53 -2.58
C ALA A 71 4.70 5.12 -2.94
N SER A 72 5.40 5.96 -3.71
CA SER A 72 6.79 5.72 -4.08
C SER A 72 7.71 5.68 -2.85
N ILE A 73 7.58 6.63 -1.95
CA ILE A 73 8.37 6.70 -0.72
C ILE A 73 8.12 5.49 0.16
N LEU A 74 6.86 5.12 0.34
CA LEU A 74 6.50 3.97 1.14
C LEU A 74 7.03 2.68 0.53
N ALA A 75 6.86 2.49 -0.78
CA ALA A 75 7.35 1.31 -1.49
C ALA A 75 8.87 1.17 -1.34
N GLU A 76 9.61 2.26 -1.49
CA GLU A 76 11.06 2.24 -1.31
C GLU A 76 11.46 1.80 0.09
N ARG A 77 10.81 2.34 1.12
CA ARG A 77 11.09 1.97 2.51
C ARG A 77 10.76 0.52 2.80
N ILE A 78 9.61 0.07 2.35
CA ILE A 78 9.15 -1.31 2.61
C ILE A 78 10.08 -2.31 1.92
N ASN A 79 10.49 -2.07 0.68
CA ASN A 79 11.41 -2.95 -0.02
C ASN A 79 12.81 -2.98 0.61
N LYS A 80 13.23 -1.86 1.20
CA LYS A 80 14.52 -1.76 1.89
C LYS A 80 14.49 -2.46 3.24
N ASP A 81 13.48 -2.18 4.05
CA ASP A 81 13.41 -2.63 5.45
C ASP A 81 12.80 -4.02 5.59
N ARG A 82 11.96 -4.44 4.66
CA ARG A 82 11.24 -5.72 4.69
C ARG A 82 10.61 -6.00 6.06
N PRO A 83 9.69 -5.13 6.49
CA PRO A 83 9.11 -5.24 7.82
C PRO A 83 8.20 -6.46 7.97
N SER A 84 7.95 -6.84 9.22
CA SER A 84 6.94 -7.83 9.54
C SER A 84 5.54 -7.26 9.28
N PHE A 85 4.56 -8.16 9.15
CA PHE A 85 3.16 -7.76 9.00
C PHE A 85 2.69 -6.96 10.22
N GLU A 86 3.10 -7.37 11.42
CA GLU A 86 2.77 -6.67 12.66
C GLU A 86 3.29 -5.23 12.64
N GLU A 87 4.53 -5.03 12.24
CA GLU A 87 5.13 -3.68 12.13
C GLU A 87 4.34 -2.79 11.19
N ILE A 88 3.86 -3.35 10.06
CA ILE A 88 3.05 -2.58 9.10
C ILE A 88 1.69 -2.24 9.70
N LEU A 89 1.00 -3.22 10.30
CA LEU A 89 -0.33 -3.00 10.86
C LEU A 89 -0.31 -2.01 12.03
N GLU A 90 0.77 -1.99 12.79
CA GLU A 90 0.96 -1.07 13.90
C GLU A 90 1.56 0.28 13.50
N TYR A 91 1.97 0.43 12.25
CA TYR A 91 2.57 1.68 11.77
C TYR A 91 1.56 2.83 11.90
N PRO A 92 1.84 3.82 12.77
CA PRO A 92 0.85 4.86 13.00
C PRO A 92 0.76 5.82 11.83
N PRO A 93 -0.45 6.24 11.44
CA PRO A 93 -0.63 7.23 10.36
C PRO A 93 0.15 8.51 10.59
N GLU A 94 0.31 8.93 11.83
CA GLU A 94 1.08 10.12 12.20
C GLU A 94 2.53 10.07 11.73
N ARG A 95 3.14 8.88 11.72
CA ARG A 95 4.51 8.72 11.22
C ARG A 95 4.60 8.98 9.72
N MET A 96 3.58 8.58 8.98
CA MET A 96 3.52 8.86 7.53
C MET A 96 3.35 10.36 7.28
N ILE A 97 2.49 11.00 8.05
CA ILE A 97 2.27 12.45 7.97
C ILE A 97 3.56 13.21 8.28
N ASP A 98 4.26 12.84 9.34
CA ASP A 98 5.53 13.47 9.70
C ASP A 98 6.61 13.24 8.63
N LEU A 99 6.64 12.06 8.04
CA LEU A 99 7.58 11.72 6.97
C LEU A 99 7.37 12.60 5.73
N LEU A 100 6.13 12.82 5.34
CA LEU A 100 5.79 13.64 4.16
C LEU A 100 5.88 15.13 4.45
N GLY A 101 5.86 15.52 5.72
CA GLY A 101 5.80 16.91 6.15
C GLY A 101 4.39 17.28 6.57
N ARG A 102 4.23 17.58 7.85
CA ARG A 102 2.91 17.81 8.45
C ARG A 102 2.12 18.93 7.75
N ASP A 103 2.77 20.02 7.43
CA ASP A 103 2.17 21.15 6.73
C ASP A 103 1.64 20.78 5.32
N ILE A 104 2.32 19.84 4.66
CA ILE A 104 1.94 19.35 3.33
C ILE A 104 0.85 18.28 3.44
N ALA A 105 1.08 17.30 4.30
CA ALA A 105 0.20 16.13 4.43
C ALA A 105 -1.17 16.46 5.03
N GLU A 106 -1.22 17.37 5.99
CA GLU A 106 -2.48 17.74 6.64
C GLU A 106 -3.43 18.51 5.72
N SER A 107 -2.93 19.09 4.64
CA SER A 107 -3.79 19.73 3.64
C SER A 107 -4.60 18.70 2.85
N ARG A 108 -4.07 17.49 2.70
CA ARG A 108 -4.71 16.38 1.97
C ARG A 108 -4.42 15.04 2.64
N PRO A 109 -4.95 14.81 3.84
CA PRO A 109 -4.62 13.59 4.60
C PRO A 109 -5.06 12.30 3.90
N GLY A 110 -6.17 12.35 3.16
CA GLY A 110 -6.62 11.19 2.37
C GLY A 110 -5.61 10.79 1.30
N CYS A 111 -5.00 11.75 0.62
CA CYS A 111 -3.96 11.49 -0.38
C CYS A 111 -2.67 11.02 0.30
N ALA A 112 -2.30 11.65 1.41
CA ALA A 112 -1.08 11.31 2.14
C ALA A 112 -1.09 9.89 2.70
N LEU A 113 -2.25 9.40 3.12
CA LEU A 113 -2.41 8.12 3.81
C LEU A 113 -2.94 6.99 2.92
N LEU A 114 -3.26 7.27 1.66
CA LEU A 114 -3.84 6.27 0.76
C LEU A 114 -2.95 5.03 0.61
N ALA A 115 -1.68 5.23 0.34
CA ALA A 115 -0.74 4.11 0.13
C ALA A 115 -0.57 3.28 1.40
N LEU A 116 -0.46 3.92 2.56
CA LEU A 116 -0.33 3.22 3.84
C LEU A 116 -1.57 2.40 4.15
N GLY A 117 -2.76 2.97 3.98
CA GLY A 117 -4.02 2.25 4.17
C GLY A 117 -4.15 1.05 3.24
N THR A 118 -3.77 1.22 1.98
CA THR A 118 -3.79 0.16 0.98
C THR A 118 -2.79 -0.94 1.33
N LEU A 119 -1.60 -0.59 1.80
CA LEU A 119 -0.60 -1.55 2.27
C LEU A 119 -1.11 -2.37 3.44
N LYS A 120 -1.73 -1.74 4.43
CA LYS A 120 -2.33 -2.45 5.56
C LYS A 120 -3.43 -3.41 5.10
N GLY A 121 -4.23 -2.99 4.13
CA GLY A 121 -5.23 -3.85 3.50
C GLY A 121 -4.61 -5.05 2.79
N ALA A 122 -3.48 -4.86 2.12
CA ALA A 122 -2.75 -5.94 1.46
C ALA A 122 -2.23 -6.98 2.46
N VAL A 123 -1.69 -6.53 3.59
CA VAL A 123 -1.24 -7.42 4.68
C VAL A 123 -2.41 -8.26 5.20
N LYS A 124 -3.53 -7.63 5.49
CA LYS A 124 -4.74 -8.33 5.96
C LYS A 124 -5.24 -9.33 4.93
N THR A 125 -5.13 -9.01 3.66
CA THR A 125 -5.49 -9.89 2.56
C THR A 125 -4.62 -11.15 2.54
N VAL A 126 -3.30 -11.00 2.68
CA VAL A 126 -2.38 -12.15 2.74
C VAL A 126 -2.72 -13.03 3.94
N GLU A 127 -2.93 -12.43 5.11
CA GLU A 127 -3.29 -13.17 6.32
C GLU A 127 -4.59 -13.97 6.14
N MET A 128 -5.61 -13.34 5.57
CA MET A 128 -6.91 -13.97 5.30
C MET A 128 -6.74 -15.13 4.33
N ASN A 129 -5.98 -14.96 3.24
CA ASN A 129 -5.74 -16.00 2.26
C ASN A 129 -5.05 -17.22 2.87
N ARG A 130 -4.07 -16.97 3.74
CA ARG A 130 -3.36 -18.06 4.42
C ARG A 130 -4.30 -18.85 5.33
N LYS A 131 -5.17 -18.16 6.07
CA LYS A 131 -6.18 -18.82 6.91
C LYS A 131 -7.16 -19.65 6.08
N LEU A 132 -7.60 -19.11 4.96
CA LEU A 132 -8.52 -19.85 4.07
C LEU A 132 -7.86 -21.07 3.47
N LYS A 133 -6.59 -20.99 3.07
CA LYS A 133 -5.84 -22.13 2.57
C LYS A 133 -5.65 -23.22 3.63
N GLU A 134 -5.35 -22.82 4.86
CA GLU A 134 -5.24 -23.74 6.00
C GLU A 134 -6.57 -24.46 6.28
N ALA A 135 -7.70 -23.77 6.03
CA ALA A 135 -9.03 -24.35 6.16
C ALA A 135 -9.45 -25.22 4.96
N GLY A 136 -8.57 -25.39 3.96
CA GLY A 136 -8.79 -26.27 2.82
C GLY A 136 -9.36 -25.61 1.57
N HIS A 137 -9.45 -24.30 1.53
CA HIS A 137 -9.92 -23.59 0.33
C HIS A 137 -8.83 -23.51 -0.73
N THR A 138 -9.21 -23.68 -1.99
CA THR A 138 -8.31 -23.49 -3.14
C THR A 138 -8.20 -22.00 -3.46
N ASP A 139 -7.18 -21.63 -4.27
CA ASP A 139 -7.01 -20.24 -4.71
C ASP A 139 -8.25 -19.74 -5.47
N GLU A 140 -8.86 -20.59 -6.29
CA GLU A 140 -10.09 -20.26 -7.02
C GLU A 140 -11.24 -19.97 -6.07
N GLN A 141 -11.44 -20.81 -5.05
CA GLN A 141 -12.47 -20.62 -4.04
C GLN A 141 -12.27 -19.32 -3.26
N ILE A 142 -11.02 -19.01 -2.94
CA ILE A 142 -10.68 -17.76 -2.24
C ILE A 142 -11.04 -16.54 -3.10
N GLN A 143 -10.73 -16.58 -4.39
CA GLN A 143 -11.08 -15.50 -5.31
C GLN A 143 -12.59 -15.33 -5.44
N ASP A 144 -13.34 -16.44 -5.50
CA ASP A 144 -14.80 -16.38 -5.55
C ASP A 144 -15.40 -15.76 -4.30
N LEU A 145 -14.91 -16.13 -3.12
CA LEU A 145 -15.34 -15.55 -1.85
C LEU A 145 -15.07 -14.03 -1.81
N ARG A 146 -13.96 -13.59 -2.34
CA ARG A 146 -13.64 -12.16 -2.43
C ARG A 146 -14.60 -11.41 -3.34
N ARG A 147 -14.96 -12.00 -4.48
CA ARG A 147 -15.92 -11.38 -5.39
C ARG A 147 -17.29 -11.24 -4.74
N GLU A 148 -17.70 -12.24 -3.98
CA GLU A 148 -18.97 -12.20 -3.24
C GLU A 148 -18.96 -11.08 -2.20
N ILE A 149 -17.88 -10.96 -1.42
CA ILE A 149 -17.73 -9.91 -0.41
C ILE A 149 -17.73 -8.52 -1.07
N ALA A 150 -17.01 -8.36 -2.18
CA ALA A 150 -16.93 -7.08 -2.89
C ALA A 150 -18.26 -6.66 -3.51
N SER A 151 -19.11 -7.62 -3.90
CA SER A 151 -20.42 -7.36 -4.50
C SER A 151 -21.56 -7.33 -3.48
N ALA A 152 -21.28 -7.63 -2.20
CA ALA A 152 -22.30 -7.62 -1.16
C ALA A 152 -22.82 -6.18 -0.94
N PRO A 153 -24.14 -5.99 -0.81
CA PRO A 153 -24.69 -4.68 -0.50
C PRO A 153 -24.25 -4.23 0.90
N THR A 154 -23.83 -2.97 1.01
CA THR A 154 -23.43 -2.35 2.27
C THR A 154 -24.65 -1.95 3.09
#